data_97fb123fbca885164e5cbae1a932db0a
#
_entry.id   97fb123fbca885164e5cbae1a932db0a
#
_cell.length_a   1.000
_cell.length_b   1.000
_cell.length_c   1.000
_cell.angle_alpha   90.00
_cell.angle_beta   90.00
_cell.angle_gamma   90.00
#
_symmetry.space_group_name_H-M   'P 1'
#
loop_
_entity.id
_entity.type
_entity.pdbx_description
1 polymer ?
#
loop_
_entity_poly.entity_id
_entity_poly.type
_entity_poly.pdbx_seq_one_letter_code
_entity_poly.pdbx_strand_id
1 'polypeptide(L)'
;MSRDVDDLDTLILHGDAPDAVPPAEAARTLITLSWRDSPLPEDPWLAHLLPRLDYNSVLLQRVGARPPPPGCGVSLFLADPLINLERTFERLLALGVAWIAAFPSITRFDDEFARVLGHGGLTADSEGRGLARARDAGFAIAAARWHARDPRPTGPACLIAPQTAAEWTGEHDCPIYIYPASSGATQRCRLFRAPVGDV
;
A
#
# COMPACT_ATOMS: atom_id res chain seq x y z
N MET A 1 8.78 -10.10 -29.23
CA MET A 1 9.48 -9.41 -28.11
C MET A 1 9.03 -10.08 -26.84
N SER A 2 9.84 -10.98 -26.31
CA SER A 2 9.60 -11.61 -25.02
C SER A 2 9.78 -10.54 -23.94
N ARG A 3 8.73 -10.20 -23.19
CA ARG A 3 8.88 -9.41 -21.97
C ARG A 3 9.59 -10.31 -20.97
N ASP A 4 10.77 -9.89 -20.51
CA ASP A 4 11.49 -10.57 -19.46
C ASP A 4 10.58 -10.73 -18.25
N VAL A 5 10.28 -11.97 -17.92
CA VAL A 5 9.43 -12.36 -16.78
C VAL A 5 10.08 -11.96 -15.45
N ASP A 6 11.39 -11.74 -15.45
CA ASP A 6 12.17 -11.32 -14.27
C ASP A 6 11.83 -9.89 -13.76
N ASP A 7 11.20 -9.05 -14.59
CA ASP A 7 10.93 -7.66 -14.25
C ASP A 7 9.64 -7.48 -13.42
N LEU A 8 8.78 -8.50 -13.34
CA LEU A 8 7.54 -8.48 -12.56
C LEU A 8 7.72 -8.93 -11.09
N ASP A 9 8.91 -9.41 -10.74
CA ASP A 9 9.19 -9.96 -9.41
C ASP A 9 9.46 -8.90 -8.33
N THR A 10 9.34 -7.62 -8.65
CA THR A 10 9.64 -6.54 -7.70
C THR A 10 8.57 -5.46 -7.71
N LEU A 11 7.96 -5.20 -6.55
CA LEU A 11 7.18 -4.01 -6.28
C LEU A 11 8.09 -2.94 -5.67
N ILE A 12 8.05 -1.72 -6.20
CA ILE A 12 8.87 -0.60 -5.74
C ILE A 12 8.02 0.34 -4.89
N LEU A 13 8.41 0.54 -3.63
CA LEU A 13 7.86 1.60 -2.78
C LEU A 13 8.73 2.85 -2.93
N HIS A 14 8.15 3.93 -3.43
CA HIS A 14 8.86 5.16 -3.75
C HIS A 14 8.37 6.30 -2.85
N GLY A 15 9.23 6.75 -1.94
CA GLY A 15 8.93 7.79 -0.94
C GLY A 15 9.46 9.18 -1.29
N ASP A 16 10.22 9.32 -2.37
CA ASP A 16 10.79 10.59 -2.81
C ASP A 16 9.81 11.36 -3.73
N ALA A 17 10.36 12.20 -4.61
CA ALA A 17 9.58 12.98 -5.57
C ALA A 17 8.83 12.03 -6.55
N PRO A 18 7.49 12.07 -6.60
CA PRO A 18 6.72 11.15 -7.46
C PRO A 18 7.09 11.21 -8.95
N ASP A 19 7.50 12.37 -9.42
CA ASP A 19 7.93 12.61 -10.81
C ASP A 19 9.33 12.02 -11.14
N ALA A 20 10.07 11.56 -10.13
CA ALA A 20 11.36 10.90 -10.33
C ALA A 20 11.25 9.41 -10.70
N VAL A 21 10.05 8.84 -10.72
CA VAL A 21 9.81 7.44 -11.10
C VAL A 21 10.07 7.25 -12.60
N PRO A 22 10.94 6.30 -13.00
CA PRO A 22 11.12 5.99 -14.41
C PRO A 22 9.80 5.45 -15.02
N PRO A 23 9.39 5.90 -16.22
CA PRO A 23 8.15 5.41 -16.85
C PRO A 23 8.11 3.89 -17.02
N ALA A 24 9.24 3.25 -17.26
CA ALA A 24 9.33 1.79 -17.37
C ALA A 24 9.03 1.05 -16.06
N GLU A 25 9.14 1.72 -14.92
CA GLU A 25 8.86 1.17 -13.59
C GLU A 25 7.47 1.54 -13.06
N ALA A 26 6.72 2.41 -13.76
CA ALA A 26 5.46 2.98 -13.27
C ALA A 26 4.47 1.91 -12.80
N ALA A 27 4.21 0.90 -13.60
CA ALA A 27 3.20 -0.12 -13.30
C ALA A 27 3.49 -0.95 -12.03
N ARG A 28 4.73 -0.97 -11.56
CA ARG A 28 5.16 -1.68 -10.35
C ARG A 28 5.58 -0.74 -9.21
N THR A 29 5.37 0.57 -9.37
CA THR A 29 5.77 1.56 -8.37
C THR A 29 4.57 2.06 -7.58
N LEU A 30 4.67 1.94 -6.26
CA LEU A 30 3.76 2.53 -5.29
C LEU A 30 4.36 3.81 -4.73
N ILE A 31 3.71 4.93 -4.98
CA ILE A 31 4.06 6.21 -4.37
C ILE A 31 3.56 6.22 -2.93
N THR A 32 4.46 6.49 -2.00
CA THR A 32 4.19 6.54 -0.55
C THR A 32 4.93 7.71 0.08
N LEU A 33 4.72 7.99 1.36
CA LEU A 33 5.57 8.92 2.08
C LEU A 33 6.86 8.24 2.51
N SER A 34 7.97 8.97 2.44
CA SER A 34 9.26 8.48 2.92
C SER A 34 9.23 8.33 4.44
N TRP A 35 9.76 7.21 4.94
CA TRP A 35 9.96 6.98 6.36
C TRP A 35 10.93 7.97 7.02
N ARG A 36 11.79 8.60 6.21
CA ARG A 36 12.72 9.64 6.68
C ARG A 36 11.99 10.89 7.17
N ASP A 37 10.79 11.12 6.66
CA ASP A 37 9.95 12.27 7.04
C ASP A 37 9.08 11.93 8.27
N SER A 38 9.21 10.72 8.82
CA SER A 38 8.44 10.30 9.99
C SER A 38 8.91 11.05 11.24
N PRO A 39 7.97 11.62 12.04
CA PRO A 39 8.28 12.20 13.32
C PRO A 39 8.67 11.17 14.40
N LEU A 40 8.50 9.88 14.12
CA LEU A 40 8.86 8.76 14.98
C LEU A 40 9.73 7.77 14.20
N PRO A 41 11.05 7.98 14.17
CA PRO A 41 11.96 7.14 13.38
C PRO A 41 12.03 5.69 13.89
N GLU A 42 11.75 5.45 15.20
CA GLU A 42 11.74 4.12 15.80
C GLU A 42 10.51 3.30 15.37
N ASP A 43 9.36 3.93 15.19
CA ASP A 43 8.15 3.33 14.63
C ASP A 43 7.44 4.31 13.67
N PRO A 44 7.89 4.35 12.42
CA PRO A 44 7.29 5.22 11.41
C PRO A 44 5.83 4.91 11.13
N TRP A 45 5.36 3.69 11.40
CA TRP A 45 3.96 3.32 11.24
C TRP A 45 3.06 4.00 12.24
N LEU A 46 3.50 4.08 13.49
CA LEU A 46 2.75 4.76 14.55
C LEU A 46 2.60 6.26 14.25
N ALA A 47 3.58 6.84 13.58
CA ALA A 47 3.54 8.25 13.19
C ALA A 47 2.33 8.60 12.30
N HIS A 48 1.88 7.66 11.48
CA HIS A 48 0.74 7.87 10.59
C HIS A 48 -0.61 7.88 11.30
N LEU A 49 -0.65 7.38 12.53
CA LEU A 49 -1.84 7.38 13.38
C LEU A 49 -1.89 8.60 14.31
N LEU A 50 -0.79 9.33 14.42
CA LEU A 50 -0.74 10.52 15.26
C LEU A 50 -1.38 11.70 14.54
N PRO A 51 -2.11 12.56 15.27
CA PRO A 51 -2.74 13.76 14.68
C PRO A 51 -1.75 14.82 14.17
N ARG A 52 -0.45 14.53 14.25
CA ARG A 52 0.63 15.42 13.78
C ARG A 52 0.93 15.29 12.29
N LEU A 53 0.54 14.17 11.68
CA LEU A 53 0.77 13.91 10.26
C LEU A 53 -0.54 13.48 9.61
N ASP A 54 -1.15 14.37 8.85
CA ASP A 54 -2.21 13.99 7.91
C ASP A 54 -1.56 13.32 6.69
N TYR A 55 -1.39 11.99 6.78
CA TYR A 55 -0.75 11.17 5.77
C TYR A 55 -1.34 11.41 4.37
N ASN A 56 -2.67 11.30 4.29
CA ASN A 56 -3.37 11.42 3.01
C ASN A 56 -3.19 12.81 2.40
N SER A 57 -3.39 13.88 3.18
CA SER A 57 -3.25 15.26 2.68
C SER A 57 -1.83 15.56 2.20
N VAL A 58 -0.80 15.16 2.97
CA VAL A 58 0.59 15.38 2.58
C VAL A 58 0.93 14.62 1.30
N LEU A 59 0.54 13.34 1.20
CA LEU A 59 0.80 12.54 0.02
C LEU A 59 0.07 13.09 -1.22
N LEU A 60 -1.21 13.41 -1.09
CA LEU A 60 -2.02 13.97 -2.18
C LEU A 60 -1.52 15.34 -2.64
N GLN A 61 -0.98 16.15 -1.73
CA GLN A 61 -0.33 17.41 -2.09
C GLN A 61 0.94 17.15 -2.92
N ARG A 62 1.80 16.21 -2.51
CA ARG A 62 3.02 15.84 -3.25
C ARG A 62 2.69 15.32 -4.64
N VAL A 63 1.78 14.36 -4.74
CA VAL A 63 1.34 13.77 -6.02
C VAL A 63 0.69 14.81 -6.92
N GLY A 64 -0.05 15.76 -6.36
CA GLY A 64 -0.65 16.86 -7.13
C GLY A 64 0.34 17.91 -7.61
N ALA A 65 1.40 18.20 -6.82
CA ALA A 65 2.44 19.15 -7.19
C ALA A 65 3.45 18.55 -8.20
N ARG A 66 3.70 17.24 -8.11
CA ARG A 66 4.63 16.49 -8.96
C ARG A 66 3.98 15.17 -9.36
N PRO A 67 3.13 15.14 -10.40
CA PRO A 67 2.45 13.92 -10.83
C PRO A 67 3.43 12.81 -11.20
N PRO A 68 3.21 11.57 -10.73
CA PRO A 68 3.99 10.43 -11.18
C PRO A 68 3.67 10.10 -12.64
N PRO A 69 4.52 9.31 -13.32
CA PRO A 69 4.18 8.73 -14.59
C PRO A 69 2.86 7.95 -14.52
N PRO A 70 2.02 7.97 -15.58
CA PRO A 70 0.80 7.18 -15.64
C PRO A 70 1.08 5.69 -15.41
N GLY A 71 0.18 5.03 -14.67
CA GLY A 71 0.31 3.60 -14.34
C GLY A 71 0.83 3.34 -12.93
N CYS A 72 1.38 4.33 -12.22
CA CYS A 72 1.79 4.18 -10.82
C CYS A 72 0.60 3.91 -9.90
N GLY A 73 0.89 3.27 -8.78
CA GLY A 73 -0.01 3.22 -7.63
C GLY A 73 0.24 4.35 -6.63
N VAL A 74 -0.76 4.63 -5.82
CA VAL A 74 -0.66 5.57 -4.70
C VAL A 74 -1.13 4.87 -3.43
N SER A 75 -0.35 5.00 -2.37
CA SER A 75 -0.72 4.50 -1.05
C SER A 75 -1.69 5.47 -0.38
N LEU A 76 -2.72 4.94 0.29
CA LEU A 76 -3.64 5.75 1.09
C LEU A 76 -3.88 5.06 2.42
N PHE A 77 -3.96 5.85 3.48
CA PHE A 77 -4.50 5.40 4.76
C PHE A 77 -6.02 5.40 4.66
N LEU A 78 -6.59 4.29 4.18
CA LEU A 78 -8.02 4.18 3.85
C LEU A 78 -8.94 4.07 5.07
N ALA A 79 -8.39 3.78 6.25
CA ALA A 79 -9.15 3.79 7.50
C ALA A 79 -9.40 5.21 8.04
N ASP A 80 -8.78 6.24 7.47
CA ASP A 80 -8.96 7.63 7.89
C ASP A 80 -10.42 8.08 7.72
N PRO A 81 -11.14 8.43 8.81
CA PRO A 81 -12.54 8.85 8.72
C PRO A 81 -12.74 10.23 8.10
N LEU A 82 -11.66 11.01 7.95
CA LEU A 82 -11.72 12.37 7.42
C LEU A 82 -11.43 12.44 5.91
N ILE A 83 -10.99 11.35 5.30
CA ILE A 83 -10.72 11.32 3.87
C ILE A 83 -12.01 11.38 3.04
N ASN A 84 -12.09 12.33 2.11
CA ASN A 84 -13.11 12.31 1.08
C ASN A 84 -12.69 11.42 -0.08
N LEU A 85 -13.04 10.13 -0.02
CA LEU A 85 -12.61 9.13 -0.99
C LEU A 85 -13.05 9.46 -2.41
N GLU A 86 -14.26 9.95 -2.64
CA GLU A 86 -14.77 10.28 -3.98
C GLU A 86 -13.90 11.33 -4.66
N ARG A 87 -13.73 12.47 -4.01
CA ARG A 87 -12.90 13.56 -4.53
C ARG A 87 -11.44 13.13 -4.69
N THR A 88 -10.95 12.30 -3.76
CA THR A 88 -9.58 11.77 -3.82
C THR A 88 -9.40 10.89 -5.05
N PHE A 89 -10.33 9.98 -5.28
CA PHE A 89 -10.28 9.06 -6.42
C PHE A 89 -10.40 9.78 -7.76
N GLU A 90 -11.34 10.72 -7.90
CA GLU A 90 -11.46 11.57 -9.10
C GLU A 90 -10.14 12.26 -9.43
N ARG A 91 -9.51 12.86 -8.41
CA ARG A 91 -8.22 13.55 -8.58
C ARG A 91 -7.10 12.59 -9.00
N LEU A 92 -7.01 11.42 -8.39
CA LEU A 92 -5.96 10.43 -8.69
C LEU A 92 -6.14 9.82 -10.07
N LEU A 93 -7.37 9.55 -10.51
CA LEU A 93 -7.67 9.11 -11.88
C LEU A 93 -7.25 10.16 -12.89
N ALA A 94 -7.55 11.44 -12.65
CA ALA A 94 -7.15 12.54 -13.52
C ALA A 94 -5.61 12.68 -13.65
N LEU A 95 -4.85 12.21 -12.67
CA LEU A 95 -3.38 12.18 -12.68
C LEU A 95 -2.82 10.88 -13.32
N GLY A 96 -3.66 9.97 -13.79
CA GLY A 96 -3.23 8.72 -14.41
C GLY A 96 -2.79 7.63 -13.44
N VAL A 97 -3.14 7.75 -12.15
CA VAL A 97 -2.90 6.70 -11.16
C VAL A 97 -3.73 5.47 -11.51
N ALA A 98 -3.10 4.29 -11.57
CA ALA A 98 -3.75 3.06 -12.02
C ALA A 98 -4.23 2.18 -10.88
N TRP A 99 -3.63 2.28 -9.70
CA TRP A 99 -3.98 1.43 -8.58
C TRP A 99 -3.80 2.11 -7.22
N ILE A 100 -4.54 1.64 -6.23
CA ILE A 100 -4.53 2.13 -4.86
C ILE A 100 -4.08 1.02 -3.92
N ALA A 101 -3.19 1.35 -3.00
CA ALA A 101 -2.81 0.46 -1.90
C ALA A 101 -3.35 0.99 -0.57
N ALA A 102 -3.94 0.11 0.25
CA ALA A 102 -4.15 0.36 1.67
C ALA A 102 -2.81 0.24 2.40
N PHE A 103 -2.05 1.34 2.40
CA PHE A 103 -0.72 1.39 2.98
C PHE A 103 -0.38 2.82 3.38
N PRO A 104 -0.05 3.12 4.64
CA PRO A 104 0.00 2.18 5.77
C PRO A 104 -1.36 1.54 6.07
N SER A 105 -1.35 0.30 6.57
CA SER A 105 -2.58 -0.43 6.89
C SER A 105 -2.83 -0.47 8.38
N ILE A 106 -4.10 -0.37 8.77
CA ILE A 106 -4.56 -0.53 10.15
C ILE A 106 -4.38 -1.96 10.65
N THR A 107 -4.34 -2.95 9.75
CA THR A 107 -4.17 -4.37 10.11
C THR A 107 -2.80 -4.71 10.67
N ARG A 108 -1.83 -3.78 10.60
CA ARG A 108 -0.54 -3.92 11.27
C ARG A 108 -0.67 -4.00 12.79
N PHE A 109 -1.66 -3.31 13.32
CA PHE A 109 -1.87 -3.22 14.76
C PHE A 109 -2.81 -4.33 15.21
N ASP A 110 -2.46 -4.97 16.30
CA ASP A 110 -3.22 -6.07 16.87
C ASP A 110 -3.66 -5.79 18.33
N ASP A 111 -4.42 -6.74 18.87
CA ASP A 111 -4.83 -6.82 20.24
C ASP A 111 -5.43 -5.53 20.85
N GLU A 112 -4.85 -5.04 21.93
CA GLU A 112 -5.37 -3.92 22.70
C GLU A 112 -5.31 -2.60 21.91
N PHE A 113 -4.23 -2.39 21.16
CA PHE A 113 -4.07 -1.16 20.39
C PHE A 113 -5.07 -1.08 19.22
N ALA A 114 -5.29 -2.19 18.52
CA ALA A 114 -6.33 -2.27 17.49
C ALA A 114 -7.73 -1.97 18.06
N ARG A 115 -8.01 -2.44 19.30
CA ARG A 115 -9.27 -2.14 19.98
C ARG A 115 -9.43 -0.64 20.29
N VAL A 116 -8.36 0.02 20.75
CA VAL A 116 -8.39 1.47 20.99
C VAL A 116 -8.62 2.23 19.70
N LEU A 117 -7.93 1.87 18.62
CA LEU A 117 -8.12 2.48 17.30
C LEU A 117 -9.55 2.27 16.77
N GLY A 118 -10.12 1.09 17.03
CA GLY A 118 -11.49 0.74 16.67
C GLY A 118 -12.55 1.66 17.28
N HIS A 119 -12.33 2.17 18.50
CA HIS A 119 -13.23 3.17 19.10
C HIS A 119 -13.24 4.50 18.32
N GLY A 120 -12.17 4.81 17.60
CA GLY A 120 -12.08 5.95 16.68
C GLY A 120 -12.55 5.63 15.25
N GLY A 121 -13.08 4.43 15.00
CA GLY A 121 -13.52 4.01 13.65
C GLY A 121 -12.38 3.52 12.75
N LEU A 122 -11.14 3.45 13.27
CA LEU A 122 -9.97 2.98 12.55
C LEU A 122 -9.93 1.44 12.62
N THR A 123 -10.60 0.78 11.66
CA THR A 123 -10.77 -0.68 11.65
C THR A 123 -10.37 -1.28 10.32
N ALA A 124 -10.07 -2.59 10.32
CA ALA A 124 -9.85 -3.36 9.09
C ALA A 124 -11.07 -3.32 8.16
N ASP A 125 -12.28 -3.27 8.73
CA ASP A 125 -13.52 -3.16 7.94
C ASP A 125 -13.63 -1.79 7.26
N SER A 126 -13.25 -0.69 7.92
CA SER A 126 -13.25 0.64 7.29
C SER A 126 -12.23 0.71 6.16
N GLU A 127 -11.04 0.14 6.34
CA GLU A 127 -10.03 0.01 5.29
C GLU A 127 -10.53 -0.86 4.13
N GLY A 128 -11.13 -2.01 4.42
CA GLY A 128 -11.71 -2.90 3.41
C GLY A 128 -12.81 -2.23 2.58
N ARG A 129 -13.68 -1.44 3.21
CA ARG A 129 -14.67 -0.61 2.49
C ARG A 129 -14.00 0.44 1.61
N GLY A 130 -12.92 1.06 2.08
CA GLY A 130 -12.12 1.99 1.28
C GLY A 130 -11.54 1.34 0.01
N LEU A 131 -10.97 0.14 0.14
CA LEU A 131 -10.48 -0.65 -0.99
C LEU A 131 -11.60 -1.03 -1.96
N ALA A 132 -12.76 -1.46 -1.47
CA ALA A 132 -13.90 -1.78 -2.32
C ALA A 132 -14.33 -0.56 -3.14
N ARG A 133 -14.44 0.61 -2.51
CA ARG A 133 -14.78 1.87 -3.21
C ARG A 133 -13.71 2.27 -4.24
N ALA A 134 -12.42 2.04 -3.95
CA ALA A 134 -11.35 2.30 -4.93
C ALA A 134 -11.51 1.41 -6.18
N ARG A 135 -11.80 0.11 -5.98
CA ARG A 135 -12.08 -0.81 -7.08
C ARG A 135 -13.31 -0.39 -7.88
N ASP A 136 -14.39 -0.02 -7.23
CA ASP A 136 -15.62 0.43 -7.89
C ASP A 136 -15.41 1.74 -8.67
N ALA A 137 -14.46 2.58 -8.25
CA ALA A 137 -14.01 3.76 -8.98
C ALA A 137 -13.09 3.42 -10.18
N GLY A 138 -12.70 2.16 -10.37
CA GLY A 138 -11.90 1.71 -11.52
C GLY A 138 -10.42 1.48 -11.26
N PHE A 139 -9.95 1.61 -10.02
CA PHE A 139 -8.56 1.27 -9.69
C PHE A 139 -8.36 -0.24 -9.52
N ALA A 140 -7.19 -0.74 -9.92
CA ALA A 140 -6.67 -1.95 -9.33
C ALA A 140 -6.34 -1.70 -7.85
N ILE A 141 -6.43 -2.71 -6.99
CA ILE A 141 -6.21 -2.55 -5.56
C ILE A 141 -5.07 -3.43 -5.07
N ALA A 142 -4.26 -2.89 -4.16
CA ALA A 142 -3.30 -3.63 -3.38
C ALA A 142 -3.65 -3.52 -1.89
N ALA A 143 -3.55 -4.62 -1.18
CA ALA A 143 -3.83 -4.65 0.24
C ALA A 143 -2.57 -4.98 1.03
N ALA A 144 -2.37 -4.33 2.16
CA ALA A 144 -1.40 -4.78 3.13
C ALA A 144 -2.03 -5.85 4.03
N ARG A 145 -1.28 -6.91 4.32
CA ARG A 145 -1.68 -7.97 5.23
C ARG A 145 -0.52 -8.26 6.17
N TRP A 146 -0.71 -8.02 7.46
CA TRP A 146 0.36 -8.11 8.45
C TRP A 146 0.31 -9.40 9.27
N HIS A 147 -0.88 -9.99 9.41
CA HIS A 147 -1.08 -11.22 10.14
C HIS A 147 -1.82 -12.26 9.29
N ALA A 148 -1.50 -13.54 9.49
CA ALA A 148 -2.18 -14.63 8.76
C ALA A 148 -3.70 -14.65 9.02
N ARG A 149 -4.14 -14.17 10.19
CA ARG A 149 -5.55 -14.06 10.61
C ARG A 149 -6.31 -12.88 10.00
N ASP A 150 -5.61 -11.91 9.39
CA ASP A 150 -6.27 -10.74 8.82
C ASP A 150 -7.25 -11.15 7.72
N PRO A 151 -8.40 -10.46 7.61
CA PRO A 151 -9.37 -10.75 6.57
C PRO A 151 -8.71 -10.60 5.19
N ARG A 152 -9.00 -11.54 4.30
CA ARG A 152 -8.52 -11.45 2.92
C ARG A 152 -9.37 -10.41 2.19
N PRO A 153 -8.77 -9.37 1.63
CA PRO A 153 -9.52 -8.44 0.80
C PRO A 153 -10.01 -9.15 -0.46
N THR A 154 -11.21 -8.85 -0.89
CA THR A 154 -11.80 -9.47 -2.10
C THR A 154 -11.16 -8.88 -3.34
N GLY A 155 -10.51 -9.71 -4.15
CA GLY A 155 -9.98 -9.39 -5.47
C GLY A 155 -8.85 -8.34 -5.49
N PRO A 156 -7.85 -8.39 -4.57
CA PRO A 156 -6.69 -7.52 -4.69
C PRO A 156 -5.85 -7.91 -5.91
N ALA A 157 -5.25 -6.92 -6.56
CA ALA A 157 -4.27 -7.15 -7.62
C ALA A 157 -2.95 -7.71 -7.06
N CYS A 158 -2.60 -7.31 -5.82
CA CYS A 158 -1.48 -7.87 -5.07
C CYS A 158 -1.64 -7.67 -3.56
N LEU A 159 -0.85 -8.40 -2.77
CA LEU A 159 -0.70 -8.23 -1.33
C LEU A 159 0.69 -7.68 -1.01
N ILE A 160 0.75 -6.82 0.00
CA ILE A 160 2.01 -6.35 0.61
C ILE A 160 2.06 -6.94 2.01
N ALA A 161 3.12 -7.68 2.33
CA ALA A 161 3.20 -8.44 3.57
C ALA A 161 4.58 -8.29 4.25
N PRO A 162 4.69 -8.45 5.58
CA PRO A 162 5.97 -8.43 6.28
C PRO A 162 6.81 -9.66 5.93
N GLN A 163 8.11 -9.61 6.23
CA GLN A 163 9.04 -10.72 5.94
C GLN A 163 8.60 -12.04 6.61
N THR A 164 7.98 -11.97 7.78
CA THR A 164 7.44 -13.14 8.49
C THR A 164 6.30 -13.83 7.74
N ALA A 165 5.69 -13.18 6.75
CA ALA A 165 4.64 -13.77 5.92
C ALA A 165 5.15 -14.90 5.00
N ALA A 166 6.47 -15.05 4.85
CA ALA A 166 7.04 -16.19 4.12
C ALA A 166 6.69 -17.55 4.75
N GLU A 167 6.25 -17.55 6.02
CA GLU A 167 5.78 -18.75 6.73
C GLU A 167 4.27 -19.02 6.50
N TRP A 168 3.55 -18.11 5.84
CA TRP A 168 2.13 -18.29 5.59
C TRP A 168 1.89 -19.39 4.57
N THR A 169 1.30 -20.49 5.04
CA THR A 169 0.88 -21.60 4.18
C THR A 169 -0.52 -21.32 3.65
N GLY A 170 -0.74 -21.51 2.37
CA GLY A 170 -2.04 -21.42 1.73
C GLY A 170 -1.97 -20.87 0.32
N GLU A 171 -2.96 -21.22 -0.49
CA GLU A 171 -3.11 -20.68 -1.84
C GLU A 171 -3.51 -19.20 -1.77
N HIS A 172 -2.81 -18.39 -2.54
CA HIS A 172 -3.13 -16.99 -2.74
C HIS A 172 -3.46 -16.77 -4.21
N ASP A 173 -4.61 -16.17 -4.46
CA ASP A 173 -5.09 -15.88 -5.81
C ASP A 173 -4.38 -14.68 -6.46
N CYS A 174 -3.45 -14.06 -5.76
CA CYS A 174 -2.72 -12.88 -6.23
C CYS A 174 -1.26 -12.89 -5.73
N PRO A 175 -0.36 -12.15 -6.41
CA PRO A 175 1.03 -11.99 -5.99
C PRO A 175 1.16 -11.41 -4.59
N ILE A 176 2.11 -11.92 -3.80
CA ILE A 176 2.48 -11.39 -2.48
C ILE A 176 3.87 -10.76 -2.57
N TYR A 177 3.97 -9.49 -2.24
CA TYR A 177 5.24 -8.77 -2.17
C TYR A 177 5.69 -8.61 -0.73
N ILE A 178 6.87 -9.12 -0.44
CA ILE A 178 7.45 -9.06 0.90
C ILE A 178 8.06 -7.69 1.14
N TYR A 179 7.55 -7.01 2.17
CA TYR A 179 8.06 -5.73 2.62
C TYR A 179 9.42 -5.92 3.32
N PRO A 180 10.49 -5.19 2.92
CA PRO A 180 11.79 -5.32 3.55
C PRO A 180 11.79 -4.67 4.95
N ALA A 181 12.59 -5.24 5.86
CA ALA A 181 12.78 -4.68 7.20
C ALA A 181 13.63 -3.39 7.22
N SER A 182 14.29 -3.05 6.10
CA SER A 182 15.18 -1.89 6.00
C SER A 182 14.41 -0.61 5.67
N SER A 183 14.84 0.51 6.22
CA SER A 183 14.31 1.84 5.91
C SER A 183 15.13 2.52 4.81
N GLY A 184 14.46 3.09 3.79
CA GLY A 184 15.08 3.86 2.71
C GLY A 184 14.02 4.68 1.97
N ALA A 185 14.46 5.67 1.19
CA ALA A 185 13.54 6.50 0.39
C ALA A 185 12.86 5.70 -0.73
N THR A 186 13.58 4.72 -1.26
CA THR A 186 13.05 3.76 -2.23
C THR A 186 13.30 2.35 -1.69
N GLN A 187 12.25 1.56 -1.61
CA GLN A 187 12.30 0.19 -1.12
C GLN A 187 11.80 -0.77 -2.20
N ARG A 188 12.44 -1.93 -2.29
CA ARG A 188 12.06 -2.98 -3.24
C ARG A 188 11.50 -4.16 -2.47
N CYS A 189 10.22 -4.44 -2.64
CA CYS A 189 9.55 -5.62 -2.12
C CYS A 189 9.73 -6.77 -3.12
N ARG A 190 10.18 -7.92 -2.65
CA ARG A 190 10.36 -9.10 -3.50
C ARG A 190 9.07 -9.90 -3.59
N LEU A 191 8.78 -10.45 -4.75
CA LEU A 191 7.69 -11.39 -4.94
C LEU A 191 7.96 -12.66 -4.14
N PHE A 192 7.01 -13.03 -3.29
CA PHE A 192 6.99 -14.32 -2.63
C PHE A 192 6.35 -15.35 -3.58
N ARG A 193 7.13 -16.36 -3.95
CA ARG A 193 6.61 -17.54 -4.65
C ARG A 193 6.49 -18.65 -3.61
N ALA A 194 5.29 -19.09 -3.31
CA ALA A 194 5.11 -20.29 -2.51
C ALA A 194 5.86 -21.46 -3.19
N PRO A 195 6.59 -22.30 -2.44
CA PRO A 195 7.17 -23.50 -3.02
C PRO A 195 6.03 -24.32 -3.65
N VAL A 196 6.17 -24.61 -4.93
CA VAL A 196 5.27 -25.56 -5.63
C VAL A 196 5.47 -26.88 -4.93
N GLY A 197 4.49 -27.32 -4.15
CA GLY A 197 4.51 -28.62 -3.52
C GLY A 197 4.62 -29.67 -4.63
N ASP A 198 5.68 -30.48 -4.60
CA ASP A 198 5.75 -31.68 -5.42
C ASP A 198 4.53 -32.55 -5.06
N VAL A 199 3.62 -32.69 -6.01
CA VAL A 199 2.45 -33.58 -5.96
C VAL A 199 2.90 -34.99 -6.32
#